data_266b709ade139b0c905f8d05cf132d5f
#
_entry.id   266b709ade139b0c905f8d05cf132d5f
#
_cell.length_a   1.000
_cell.length_b   1.000
_cell.length_c   1.000
_cell.angle_alpha   90.00
_cell.angle_beta   90.00
_cell.angle_gamma   90.00
#
_symmetry.space_group_name_H-M   'P 1'
#
loop_
_entity.id
_entity.type
_entity.pdbx_description
1 polymer ?
#
loop_
_entity_poly.entity_id
_entity_poly.type
_entity_poly.pdbx_seq_one_letter_code
_entity_poly.pdbx_strand_id
1 'polypeptide(L)'
;MNRIRRLRLVLCTLLCFVLCSCQTVLPANEKAQVEELLRAPKLSGDYGALQTALNDWLGESAQLKYPIQGELLSPFVLQDLDGDGQQDAAVLYTTAQTANVCVAILQRDDTGSW
;
A
#
# COMPACT_ATOMS: atom_id res chain seq x y z
N MET A 1 20.76 -36.28 -53.72
CA MET A 1 21.00 -34.92 -53.17
C MET A 1 19.79 -34.25 -52.57
N ASN A 2 18.56 -34.50 -53.03
CA ASN A 2 17.35 -33.83 -52.54
C ASN A 2 16.79 -34.32 -51.19
N ARG A 3 17.02 -35.58 -50.81
CA ARG A 3 16.52 -36.14 -49.53
C ARG A 3 17.22 -35.55 -48.30
N ILE A 4 18.52 -35.40 -48.35
CA ILE A 4 19.30 -34.84 -47.23
C ILE A 4 18.98 -33.36 -47.02
N ARG A 5 18.72 -32.63 -48.10
CA ARG A 5 18.32 -31.20 -48.04
C ARG A 5 16.94 -31.01 -47.43
N ARG A 6 16.02 -31.90 -47.76
CA ARG A 6 14.64 -31.91 -47.14
C ARG A 6 14.69 -32.30 -45.67
N LEU A 7 15.54 -33.26 -45.30
CA LEU A 7 15.71 -33.68 -43.93
C LEU A 7 16.27 -32.56 -43.05
N ARG A 8 17.26 -31.81 -43.58
CA ARG A 8 17.82 -30.64 -42.87
C ARG A 8 16.82 -29.49 -42.71
N LEU A 9 15.95 -29.25 -43.71
CA LEU A 9 14.89 -28.26 -43.63
C LEU A 9 13.83 -28.65 -42.59
N VAL A 10 13.40 -29.92 -42.56
CA VAL A 10 12.43 -30.40 -41.54
C VAL A 10 13.03 -30.34 -40.14
N LEU A 11 14.32 -30.68 -39.98
CA LEU A 11 14.99 -30.59 -38.68
C LEU A 11 15.12 -29.13 -38.18
N CYS A 12 15.45 -28.19 -39.07
CA CYS A 12 15.47 -26.77 -38.71
C CYS A 12 14.12 -26.20 -38.33
N THR A 13 13.05 -26.55 -39.06
CA THR A 13 11.71 -26.11 -38.72
C THR A 13 11.22 -26.70 -37.38
N LEU A 14 11.53 -27.95 -37.10
CA LEU A 14 11.21 -28.58 -35.82
C LEU A 14 11.98 -27.93 -34.67
N LEU A 15 13.26 -27.57 -34.88
CA LEU A 15 14.09 -26.90 -33.89
C LEU A 15 13.56 -25.46 -33.59
N CYS A 16 13.12 -24.74 -34.62
CA CYS A 16 12.49 -23.42 -34.43
C CYS A 16 11.18 -23.49 -33.63
N PHE A 17 10.36 -24.52 -33.83
CA PHE A 17 9.13 -24.71 -33.04
C PHE A 17 9.40 -24.98 -31.57
N VAL A 18 10.48 -25.69 -31.24
CA VAL A 18 10.86 -25.98 -29.85
C VAL A 18 11.41 -24.73 -29.15
N LEU A 19 12.11 -23.85 -29.87
CA LEU A 19 12.68 -22.63 -29.32
C LEU A 19 11.64 -21.48 -29.12
N CYS A 20 10.53 -21.49 -29.85
CA CYS A 20 9.44 -20.53 -29.68
C CYS A 20 8.51 -20.82 -28.49
N SER A 21 8.70 -21.95 -27.78
CA SER A 21 7.80 -22.38 -26.67
C SER A 21 8.15 -21.74 -25.32
N CYS A 22 9.13 -20.85 -25.23
CA CYS A 22 9.42 -20.13 -23.98
C CYS A 22 8.71 -18.78 -23.92
N GLN A 23 7.40 -18.77 -24.05
CA GLN A 23 6.60 -17.71 -23.47
C GLN A 23 6.26 -18.14 -22.04
N THR A 24 7.06 -17.70 -21.08
CA THR A 24 6.67 -17.74 -19.66
C THR A 24 5.48 -16.81 -19.49
N VAL A 25 4.29 -17.34 -19.73
CA VAL A 25 3.06 -16.71 -19.25
C VAL A 25 3.13 -16.83 -17.73
N LEU A 26 3.53 -15.75 -17.07
CA LEU A 26 3.41 -15.64 -15.62
C LEU A 26 1.96 -15.98 -15.26
N PRO A 27 1.72 -16.96 -14.39
CA PRO A 27 0.37 -17.33 -14.01
C PRO A 27 -0.31 -16.10 -13.43
N ALA A 28 -1.60 -15.93 -13.75
CA ALA A 28 -2.40 -14.77 -13.33
C ALA A 28 -2.33 -14.52 -11.81
N ASN A 29 -2.03 -15.57 -11.06
CA ASN A 29 -1.86 -15.53 -9.60
C ASN A 29 -0.60 -14.76 -9.15
N GLU A 30 0.50 -14.83 -9.90
CA GLU A 30 1.73 -14.07 -9.56
C GLU A 30 1.55 -12.57 -9.82
N LYS A 31 0.82 -12.19 -10.86
CA LYS A 31 0.49 -10.78 -11.12
C LYS A 31 -0.35 -10.20 -9.99
N ALA A 32 -1.33 -10.94 -9.50
CA ALA A 32 -2.17 -10.52 -8.37
C ALA A 32 -1.36 -10.36 -7.08
N GLN A 33 -0.39 -11.24 -6.84
CA GLN A 33 0.51 -11.13 -5.67
C GLN A 33 1.46 -9.94 -5.77
N VAL A 34 2.01 -9.67 -6.95
CA VAL A 34 2.89 -8.50 -7.16
C VAL A 34 2.09 -7.20 -7.00
N GLU A 35 0.86 -7.15 -7.52
CA GLU A 35 -0.02 -5.99 -7.37
C GLU A 35 -0.42 -5.74 -5.91
N GLU A 36 -0.65 -6.81 -5.13
CA GLU A 36 -0.92 -6.70 -3.70
C GLU A 36 0.31 -6.22 -2.91
N LEU A 37 1.52 -6.66 -3.28
CA LEU A 37 2.77 -6.20 -2.67
C LEU A 37 3.11 -4.74 -3.01
N LEU A 38 2.69 -4.26 -4.18
CA LEU A 38 2.88 -2.86 -4.60
C LEU A 38 1.78 -1.94 -4.09
N ARG A 39 0.70 -2.48 -3.54
CA ARG A 39 -0.35 -1.69 -2.93
C ARG A 39 0.18 -1.05 -1.66
N ALA A 40 0.02 0.27 -1.54
CA ALA A 40 0.34 0.95 -0.29
C ALA A 40 -0.37 0.24 0.87
N PRO A 41 0.34 -0.06 1.99
CA PRO A 41 -0.27 -0.71 3.13
C PRO A 41 -1.49 0.09 3.58
N LYS A 42 -2.64 -0.57 3.61
CA LYS A 42 -3.85 0.04 4.17
C LYS A 42 -3.67 0.08 5.67
N LEU A 43 -3.89 1.24 6.25
CA LEU A 43 -4.05 1.36 7.69
C LEU A 43 -5.20 0.44 8.11
N SER A 44 -4.93 -0.48 9.01
CA SER A 44 -5.90 -1.47 9.48
C SER A 44 -6.43 -1.09 10.87
N GLY A 45 -7.66 -1.50 11.14
CA GLY A 45 -8.26 -1.29 12.46
C GLY A 45 -8.42 0.19 12.82
N ASP A 46 -8.05 0.53 14.04
CA ASP A 46 -8.23 1.86 14.63
C ASP A 46 -7.54 2.98 13.86
N TYR A 47 -6.38 2.73 13.26
CA TYR A 47 -5.67 3.75 12.47
C TYR A 47 -6.40 4.14 11.18
N GLY A 48 -7.10 3.20 10.56
CA GLY A 48 -7.96 3.48 9.40
C GLY A 48 -9.16 4.34 9.80
N ALA A 49 -9.79 4.03 10.94
CA ALA A 49 -10.89 4.82 11.49
C ALA A 49 -10.44 6.22 11.88
N LEU A 50 -9.26 6.37 12.52
CA LEU A 50 -8.66 7.65 12.84
C LEU A 50 -8.42 8.52 11.61
N GLN A 51 -7.85 7.94 10.55
CA GLN A 51 -7.61 8.69 9.31
C GLN A 51 -8.92 9.13 8.66
N THR A 52 -9.96 8.29 8.71
CA THR A 52 -11.29 8.64 8.20
C THR A 52 -11.88 9.79 8.98
N ALA A 53 -11.90 9.72 10.32
CA ALA A 53 -12.40 10.77 11.17
C ALA A 53 -11.66 12.10 10.97
N LEU A 54 -10.32 12.05 10.82
CA LEU A 54 -9.52 13.22 10.53
C LEU A 54 -9.89 13.85 9.18
N ASN A 55 -10.04 13.05 8.12
CA ASN A 55 -10.42 13.52 6.80
C ASN A 55 -11.83 14.14 6.79
N ASP A 56 -12.77 13.50 7.49
CA ASP A 56 -14.16 13.98 7.60
C ASP A 56 -14.22 15.32 8.33
N TRP A 57 -13.44 15.47 9.40
CA TRP A 57 -13.35 16.73 10.13
C TRP A 57 -12.70 17.86 9.31
N LEU A 58 -11.64 17.55 8.54
CA LEU A 58 -10.95 18.51 7.69
C LEU A 58 -11.74 18.88 6.42
N GLY A 59 -12.66 18.03 5.98
CA GLY A 59 -13.33 18.14 4.69
C GLY A 59 -12.42 17.91 3.48
N GLU A 60 -11.19 17.41 3.70
CA GLU A 60 -10.20 17.08 2.69
C GLU A 60 -9.28 15.93 3.16
N SER A 61 -8.54 15.33 2.23
CA SER A 61 -7.61 14.26 2.57
C SER A 61 -6.37 14.79 3.29
N ALA A 62 -6.13 14.30 4.50
CA ALA A 62 -4.91 14.54 5.24
C ALA A 62 -3.78 13.64 4.75
N GLN A 63 -2.58 14.21 4.59
CA GLN A 63 -1.35 13.48 4.38
C GLN A 63 -0.66 13.27 5.72
N LEU A 64 -0.56 12.02 6.16
CA LEU A 64 0.12 11.68 7.40
C LEU A 64 1.61 12.02 7.31
N LYS A 65 2.16 12.57 8.39
CA LYS A 65 3.57 12.92 8.51
C LYS A 65 4.22 12.08 9.60
N TYR A 66 5.34 11.50 9.26
CA TYR A 66 6.11 10.66 10.16
C TYR A 66 7.21 11.49 10.82
N PRO A 67 7.42 11.34 12.14
CA PRO A 67 8.58 11.92 12.80
C PRO A 67 9.87 11.40 12.14
N ILE A 68 10.81 12.30 11.90
CA ILE A 68 12.12 11.96 11.32
C ILE A 68 13.18 11.67 12.39
N GLN A 69 12.87 11.92 13.66
CA GLN A 69 13.74 11.69 14.83
C GLN A 69 12.89 11.27 16.02
N GLY A 70 13.49 10.54 16.93
CA GLY A 70 12.86 10.04 18.15
C GLY A 70 12.56 8.53 18.09
N GLU A 71 12.02 8.00 19.18
CA GLU A 71 11.70 6.58 19.30
C GLU A 71 10.37 6.20 18.66
N LEU A 72 9.44 7.16 18.57
CA LEU A 72 8.12 6.97 17.94
C LEU A 72 8.18 7.37 16.47
N LEU A 73 8.18 6.36 15.60
CA LEU A 73 8.19 6.54 14.15
C LEU A 73 6.79 6.44 13.53
N SER A 74 5.75 6.59 14.33
CA SER A 74 4.34 6.57 13.90
C SER A 74 3.80 7.99 13.73
N PRO A 75 2.94 8.26 12.73
CA PRO A 75 2.20 9.51 12.65
C PRO A 75 1.09 9.64 13.69
N PHE A 76 0.79 8.54 14.38
CA PHE A 76 -0.22 8.44 15.43
C PHE A 76 0.44 8.17 16.78
N VAL A 77 0.06 8.93 17.78
CA VAL A 77 0.39 8.68 19.19
C VAL A 77 -0.93 8.42 19.90
N LEU A 78 -1.13 7.19 20.40
CA LEU A 78 -2.31 6.80 21.16
C LEU A 78 -2.00 6.86 22.64
N GLN A 79 -2.68 7.70 23.37
CA GLN A 79 -2.51 7.87 24.80
C GLN A 79 -3.78 8.50 25.41
N ASP A 80 -4.13 8.14 26.62
CA ASP A 80 -5.13 8.85 27.40
C ASP A 80 -4.56 10.25 27.76
N LEU A 81 -5.04 11.28 27.10
CA LEU A 81 -4.53 12.65 27.23
C LEU A 81 -5.31 13.47 28.25
N ASP A 82 -6.58 13.14 28.50
CA ASP A 82 -7.45 13.87 29.42
C ASP A 82 -7.69 13.13 30.76
N GLY A 83 -7.29 11.85 30.85
CA GLY A 83 -7.37 11.05 32.07
C GLY A 83 -8.74 10.40 32.29
N ASP A 84 -9.52 10.22 31.23
CA ASP A 84 -10.85 9.59 31.28
C ASP A 84 -10.80 8.05 31.23
N GLY A 85 -9.61 7.48 30.99
CA GLY A 85 -9.34 6.04 30.89
C GLY A 85 -9.55 5.49 29.49
N GLN A 86 -9.89 6.32 28.50
CA GLN A 86 -9.94 5.96 27.09
C GLN A 86 -8.66 6.43 26.37
N GLN A 87 -8.38 5.87 25.23
CA GLN A 87 -7.24 6.30 24.42
C GLN A 87 -7.67 7.41 23.44
N ASP A 88 -7.00 8.54 23.55
CA ASP A 88 -7.02 9.62 22.57
C ASP A 88 -5.95 9.39 21.50
N ALA A 89 -6.02 10.17 20.43
CA ALA A 89 -5.04 10.14 19.36
C ALA A 89 -4.48 11.53 19.06
N ALA A 90 -3.15 11.69 19.11
CA ALA A 90 -2.48 12.80 18.48
C ALA A 90 -2.00 12.37 17.08
N VAL A 91 -2.35 13.12 16.05
CA VAL A 91 -2.07 12.79 14.64
C VAL A 91 -1.27 13.89 13.99
N LEU A 92 -0.12 13.53 13.42
CA LEU A 92 0.73 14.44 12.64
C LEU A 92 0.32 14.41 11.17
N TYR A 93 -0.04 15.54 10.62
CA TYR A 93 -0.53 15.63 9.25
C TYR A 93 -0.19 16.94 8.54
N THR A 94 -0.35 16.96 7.22
CA THR A 94 -0.45 18.17 6.38
C THR A 94 -1.65 18.01 5.47
N THR A 95 -2.16 19.14 4.94
CA THR A 95 -3.19 19.13 3.91
C THR A 95 -2.65 19.71 2.60
N ALA A 96 -3.43 19.62 1.53
CA ALA A 96 -3.07 20.27 0.27
C ALA A 96 -2.98 21.79 0.38
N GLN A 97 -3.68 22.37 1.35
CA GLN A 97 -3.75 23.82 1.57
C GLN A 97 -2.64 24.33 2.48
N THR A 98 -2.03 23.47 3.32
CA THR A 98 -0.98 23.88 4.24
C THR A 98 0.29 23.06 4.02
N ALA A 99 1.42 23.77 3.85
CA ALA A 99 2.73 23.12 3.79
C ALA A 99 3.30 22.79 5.19
N ASN A 100 2.69 23.32 6.24
CA ASN A 100 3.14 23.11 7.61
C ASN A 100 2.60 21.80 8.16
N VAL A 101 3.40 21.15 9.00
CA VAL A 101 2.94 19.99 9.77
C VAL A 101 2.02 20.48 10.88
N CYS A 102 0.84 19.92 10.92
CA CYS A 102 -0.17 20.17 11.94
C CYS A 102 -0.29 18.96 12.86
N VAL A 103 -0.85 19.17 14.05
CA VAL A 103 -1.22 18.12 15.00
C VAL A 103 -2.72 18.22 15.21
N ALA A 104 -3.45 17.14 15.02
CA ALA A 104 -4.83 16.99 15.45
C ALA A 104 -4.88 16.12 16.69
N ILE A 105 -5.73 16.47 17.64
CA ILE A 105 -6.09 15.62 18.77
C ILE A 105 -7.50 15.12 18.51
N LEU A 106 -7.67 13.82 18.44
CA LEU A 106 -8.96 13.16 18.31
C LEU A 106 -9.26 12.41 19.61
N GLN A 107 -10.45 12.57 20.11
CA GLN A 107 -10.95 11.87 21.29
C GLN A 107 -12.03 10.88 20.86
N ARG A 108 -12.19 9.82 21.63
CA ARG A 108 -13.31 8.89 21.42
C ARG A 108 -14.56 9.45 22.09
N ASP A 109 -15.69 9.28 21.42
CA ASP A 109 -16.99 9.55 22.01
C ASP A 109 -17.43 8.38 22.93
N ASP A 110 -18.56 8.56 23.62
CA ASP A 110 -19.15 7.54 24.52
C ASP A 110 -19.45 6.21 23.82
N THR A 111 -19.49 6.19 22.48
CA THR A 111 -19.71 4.99 21.67
C THR A 111 -18.40 4.30 21.27
N GLY A 112 -17.26 4.91 21.59
CA GLY A 112 -15.93 4.45 21.22
C GLY A 112 -15.52 4.81 19.78
N SER A 113 -16.26 5.71 19.12
CA SER A 113 -15.94 6.24 17.78
C SER A 113 -15.03 7.45 17.88
N TRP A 114 -14.18 7.64 16.85
CA TRP A 114 -13.30 8.80 16.71
C TRP A 114 -14.04 9.99 16.13
#